data_93b6f0c6e26c6121ba317ec354818830
#
_entry.id   93b6f0c6e26c6121ba317ec354818830
#
_cell.length_a   1.000
_cell.length_b   1.000
_cell.length_c   1.000
_cell.angle_alpha   90.00
_cell.angle_beta   90.00
_cell.angle_gamma   90.00
#
_symmetry.space_group_name_H-M   'P 1'
#
loop_
_entity.id
_entity.type
_entity.pdbx_description
1 polymer ?
#
loop_
_entity_poly.entity_id
_entity_poly.type
_entity_poly.pdbx_seq_one_letter_code
_entity_poly.pdbx_strand_id
1 'polypeptide(L)'
;MRVQRESRKRRGVAAVEFAVILPLLLLLLVGIWELGRIIHVQQTVNNAARDGARLGAQANIVSTTGSYTQIRFSTGAPNIKDSIEAYLIASGITNLNGLVIEFQFVEPAKAGDPVPTAVNADPYIGVKNQRFRVKVSLPDDNVRWTTLSLVNVSTLNAEAYWQCLVDDPFTVDTTLPGWSP
;
A
#
# COMPACT_ATOMS: atom_id res chain seq x y z
N MET A 1 -29.82 35.49 52.13
CA MET A 1 -29.18 34.15 52.04
C MET A 1 -29.96 33.12 51.19
N ARG A 2 -30.67 33.52 50.13
CA ARG A 2 -31.50 32.62 49.29
C ARG A 2 -30.92 32.32 47.88
N VAL A 3 -29.92 33.07 47.42
CA VAL A 3 -29.43 33.00 46.04
C VAL A 3 -28.52 31.78 45.75
N GLN A 4 -27.85 31.25 46.76
CA GLN A 4 -26.93 30.11 46.56
C GLN A 4 -27.61 28.74 46.37
N ARG A 5 -28.87 28.57 46.78
CA ARG A 5 -29.58 27.27 46.69
C ARG A 5 -30.10 26.96 45.31
N GLU A 6 -30.46 27.98 44.51
CA GLU A 6 -30.97 27.79 43.16
C GLU A 6 -29.86 27.45 42.16
N SER A 7 -28.65 28.00 42.32
CA SER A 7 -27.52 27.70 41.45
C SER A 7 -27.02 26.24 41.58
N ARG A 8 -27.12 25.67 42.80
CA ARG A 8 -26.76 24.24 43.01
C ARG A 8 -27.78 23.29 42.40
N LYS A 9 -29.08 23.59 42.42
CA LYS A 9 -30.12 22.76 41.78
C LYS A 9 -29.98 22.76 40.25
N ARG A 10 -29.69 23.88 39.60
CA ARG A 10 -29.47 24.00 38.18
C ARG A 10 -28.22 23.23 37.72
N ARG A 11 -27.14 23.22 38.50
CA ARG A 11 -25.93 22.44 38.22
C ARG A 11 -26.18 20.93 38.28
N GLY A 12 -27.04 20.46 39.19
CA GLY A 12 -27.42 19.05 39.28
C GLY A 12 -28.23 18.56 38.11
N VAL A 13 -29.18 19.37 37.61
CA VAL A 13 -29.99 19.04 36.44
C VAL A 13 -29.10 18.91 35.17
N ALA A 14 -28.23 19.90 34.93
CA ALA A 14 -27.30 19.87 33.81
C ALA A 14 -26.35 18.64 33.84
N ALA A 15 -25.92 18.22 35.05
CA ALA A 15 -25.10 17.04 35.22
C ALA A 15 -25.84 15.74 34.81
N VAL A 16 -27.12 15.64 35.16
CA VAL A 16 -27.95 14.49 34.78
C VAL A 16 -28.21 14.48 33.26
N GLU A 17 -28.54 15.63 32.66
CA GLU A 17 -28.69 15.76 31.19
C GLU A 17 -27.42 15.35 30.47
N PHE A 18 -26.26 15.82 30.93
CA PHE A 18 -24.97 15.43 30.35
C PHE A 18 -24.69 13.94 30.52
N ALA A 19 -24.99 13.35 31.68
CA ALA A 19 -24.80 11.93 31.95
C ALA A 19 -25.62 11.04 31.03
N VAL A 20 -26.78 11.47 30.56
CA VAL A 20 -27.63 10.74 29.60
C VAL A 20 -27.07 10.83 28.18
N ILE A 21 -26.52 11.99 27.79
CA ILE A 21 -25.96 12.21 26.42
C ILE A 21 -24.54 11.64 26.30
N LEU A 22 -23.79 11.58 27.41
CA LEU A 22 -22.39 11.15 27.43
C LEU A 22 -22.14 9.79 26.75
N PRO A 23 -22.92 8.71 27.00
CA PRO A 23 -22.71 7.44 26.35
C PRO A 23 -22.83 7.52 24.82
N LEU A 24 -23.79 8.32 24.31
CA LEU A 24 -23.95 8.54 22.87
C LEU A 24 -22.74 9.27 22.27
N LEU A 25 -22.24 10.31 22.96
CA LEU A 25 -21.06 11.06 22.52
C LEU A 25 -19.81 10.17 22.48
N LEU A 26 -19.63 9.31 23.49
CA LEU A 26 -18.50 8.36 23.53
C LEU A 26 -18.58 7.36 22.39
N LEU A 27 -19.78 6.83 22.08
CA LEU A 27 -19.97 5.92 20.95
C LEU A 27 -19.63 6.59 19.63
N LEU A 28 -20.05 7.82 19.40
CA LEU A 28 -19.70 8.59 18.21
C LEU A 28 -18.19 8.85 18.13
N LEU A 29 -17.56 9.20 19.24
CA LEU A 29 -16.11 9.47 19.29
C LEU A 29 -15.32 8.21 18.94
N VAL A 30 -15.67 7.05 19.49
CA VAL A 30 -15.03 5.77 19.16
C VAL A 30 -15.26 5.42 17.68
N GLY A 31 -16.47 5.64 17.14
CA GLY A 31 -16.77 5.38 15.73
C GLY A 31 -15.94 6.24 14.78
N ILE A 32 -15.80 7.54 15.06
CA ILE A 32 -14.95 8.45 14.27
C ILE A 32 -13.47 8.04 14.34
N TRP A 33 -13.01 7.66 15.52
CA TRP A 33 -11.64 7.17 15.71
C TRP A 33 -11.37 5.92 14.88
N GLU A 34 -12.28 4.92 14.88
CA GLU A 34 -12.14 3.68 14.13
C GLU A 34 -12.11 3.95 12.61
N LEU A 35 -13.00 4.81 12.10
CA LEU A 35 -13.00 5.22 10.70
C LEU A 35 -11.69 5.91 10.31
N GLY A 36 -11.20 6.84 11.13
CA GLY A 36 -9.94 7.54 10.87
C GLY A 36 -8.75 6.57 10.75
N ARG A 37 -8.73 5.55 11.60
CA ARG A 37 -7.71 4.50 11.56
C ARG A 37 -7.78 3.68 10.28
N ILE A 38 -8.97 3.20 9.89
CA ILE A 38 -9.16 2.42 8.66
C ILE A 38 -8.67 3.21 7.44
N ILE A 39 -9.05 4.50 7.35
CA ILE A 39 -8.62 5.38 6.25
C ILE A 39 -7.09 5.52 6.24
N HIS A 40 -6.47 5.72 7.40
CA HIS A 40 -5.01 5.83 7.51
C HIS A 40 -4.31 4.55 7.03
N VAL A 41 -4.75 3.38 7.49
CA VAL A 41 -4.19 2.10 7.06
C VAL A 41 -4.41 1.87 5.57
N GLN A 42 -5.59 2.18 5.04
CA GLN A 42 -5.88 2.08 3.60
C GLN A 42 -4.92 2.95 2.77
N GLN A 43 -4.61 4.17 3.22
CA GLN A 43 -3.62 5.04 2.58
C GLN A 43 -2.22 4.43 2.62
N THR A 44 -1.84 3.84 3.76
CA THR A 44 -0.55 3.16 3.92
C THR A 44 -0.41 1.98 2.96
N VAL A 45 -1.44 1.13 2.85
CA VAL A 45 -1.45 -0.01 1.92
C VAL A 45 -1.40 0.46 0.46
N ASN A 46 -2.12 1.55 0.11
CA ASN A 46 -2.05 2.16 -1.22
C ASN A 46 -0.65 2.67 -1.55
N ASN A 47 0.02 3.31 -0.60
CA ASN A 47 1.38 3.81 -0.79
C ASN A 47 2.38 2.65 -0.93
N ALA A 48 2.23 1.58 -0.13
CA ALA A 48 3.05 0.37 -0.24
C ALA A 48 2.92 -0.29 -1.63
N ALA A 49 1.67 -0.40 -2.15
CA ALA A 49 1.43 -0.93 -3.50
C ALA A 49 2.10 -0.07 -4.59
N ARG A 50 2.05 1.26 -4.45
CA ARG A 50 2.70 2.19 -5.38
C ARG A 50 4.22 2.11 -5.32
N ASP A 51 4.80 1.97 -4.13
CA ASP A 51 6.25 1.82 -3.97
C ASP A 51 6.74 0.50 -4.57
N GLY A 52 6.03 -0.61 -4.31
CA GLY A 52 6.30 -1.90 -4.95
C GLY A 52 6.15 -1.84 -6.48
N ALA A 53 5.13 -1.13 -7.00
CA ALA A 53 4.96 -0.94 -8.44
C ALA A 53 6.10 -0.10 -9.04
N ARG A 54 6.55 0.95 -8.35
CA ARG A 54 7.70 1.76 -8.77
C ARG A 54 8.98 0.93 -8.86
N LEU A 55 9.22 0.06 -7.88
CA LEU A 55 10.34 -0.85 -7.90
C LEU A 55 10.23 -1.85 -9.06
N GLY A 56 9.06 -2.46 -9.24
CA GLY A 56 8.80 -3.38 -10.36
C GLY A 56 8.97 -2.74 -11.73
N ALA A 57 8.65 -1.45 -11.88
CA ALA A 57 8.83 -0.71 -13.12
C ALA A 57 10.31 -0.59 -13.55
N GLN A 58 11.22 -0.57 -12.59
CA GLN A 58 12.66 -0.49 -12.89
C GLN A 58 13.20 -1.77 -13.55
N ALA A 59 12.53 -2.92 -13.33
CA ALA A 59 12.82 -4.24 -13.90
C ALA A 59 14.29 -4.69 -13.84
N ASN A 60 15.19 -3.89 -14.37
CA ASN A 60 16.64 -4.08 -14.32
C ASN A 60 17.31 -2.81 -13.81
N ILE A 61 18.10 -2.92 -12.76
CA ILE A 61 18.92 -1.82 -12.22
C ILE A 61 20.33 -2.00 -12.75
N VAL A 62 20.84 -1.00 -13.46
CA VAL A 62 22.24 -0.98 -13.90
C VAL A 62 23.12 -0.54 -12.73
N SER A 63 24.05 -1.39 -12.33
CA SER A 63 25.08 -1.05 -11.37
C SER A 63 26.13 -0.13 -12.02
N THR A 64 26.82 0.66 -11.18
CA THR A 64 27.97 1.48 -11.61
C THR A 64 29.11 0.68 -12.24
N THR A 65 29.15 -0.62 -12.03
CA THR A 65 30.13 -1.55 -12.60
C THR A 65 29.65 -2.20 -13.92
N GLY A 66 28.50 -1.77 -14.46
CA GLY A 66 27.91 -2.35 -15.67
C GLY A 66 27.23 -3.70 -15.45
N SER A 67 27.13 -4.17 -14.22
CA SER A 67 26.38 -5.37 -13.87
C SER A 67 24.91 -5.03 -13.71
N TYR A 68 24.02 -5.90 -14.19
CA TYR A 68 22.58 -5.72 -14.04
C TYR A 68 22.06 -6.45 -12.82
N THR A 69 21.33 -5.74 -11.96
CA THR A 69 20.55 -6.36 -10.89
C THR A 69 19.11 -6.49 -11.35
N GLN A 70 18.63 -7.72 -11.45
CA GLN A 70 17.26 -8.01 -11.85
C GLN A 70 16.31 -7.84 -10.67
N ILE A 71 15.26 -7.05 -10.86
CA ILE A 71 14.18 -6.96 -9.89
C ILE A 71 13.30 -8.18 -10.05
N ARG A 72 13.17 -8.94 -8.98
CA ARG A 72 12.33 -10.13 -8.90
C ARG A 72 11.11 -9.89 -8.02
N PHE A 73 10.14 -10.77 -8.09
CA PHE A 73 8.95 -10.67 -7.25
C PHE A 73 9.26 -10.95 -5.77
N SER A 74 9.91 -12.08 -5.47
CA SER A 74 10.11 -12.56 -4.09
C SER A 74 11.49 -13.11 -3.79
N THR A 75 12.41 -13.15 -4.76
CA THR A 75 13.75 -13.73 -4.57
C THR A 75 14.83 -12.69 -4.88
N GLY A 76 15.96 -12.79 -4.18
CA GLY A 76 17.07 -11.84 -4.33
C GLY A 76 16.79 -10.51 -3.64
N ALA A 77 17.73 -9.56 -3.77
CA ALA A 77 17.59 -8.21 -3.24
C ALA A 77 18.11 -7.20 -4.28
N PRO A 78 17.33 -6.16 -4.60
CA PRO A 78 15.99 -5.85 -4.10
C PRO A 78 14.89 -6.68 -4.78
N ASN A 79 13.78 -6.94 -4.07
CA ASN A 79 12.58 -7.58 -4.61
C ASN A 79 11.30 -6.83 -4.16
N ILE A 80 10.20 -7.05 -4.89
CA ILE A 80 8.95 -6.33 -4.65
C ILE A 80 8.35 -6.69 -3.30
N LYS A 81 8.33 -7.99 -2.97
CA LYS A 81 7.68 -8.49 -1.75
C LYS A 81 8.33 -7.91 -0.51
N ASP A 82 9.63 -8.06 -0.37
CA ASP A 82 10.37 -7.55 0.81
C ASP A 82 10.28 -6.03 0.92
N SER A 83 10.26 -5.31 -0.22
CA SER A 83 10.13 -3.85 -0.24
C SER A 83 8.78 -3.40 0.31
N ILE A 84 7.68 -4.06 -0.11
CA ILE A 84 6.33 -3.77 0.39
C ILE A 84 6.22 -4.12 1.88
N GLU A 85 6.71 -5.29 2.30
CA GLU A 85 6.72 -5.71 3.70
C GLU A 85 7.52 -4.73 4.58
N ALA A 86 8.70 -4.34 4.15
CA ALA A 86 9.53 -3.36 4.85
C ALA A 86 8.84 -1.99 4.97
N TYR A 87 8.15 -1.53 3.90
CA TYR A 87 7.38 -0.29 3.94
C TYR A 87 6.24 -0.35 4.96
N LEU A 88 5.47 -1.46 4.98
CA LEU A 88 4.37 -1.65 5.93
C LEU A 88 4.88 -1.67 7.37
N ILE A 89 5.96 -2.39 7.65
CA ILE A 89 6.59 -2.46 8.97
C ILE A 89 7.09 -1.07 9.40
N ALA A 90 7.76 -0.33 8.51
CA ALA A 90 8.24 1.03 8.78
C ALA A 90 7.09 2.01 9.06
N SER A 91 5.91 1.76 8.49
CA SER A 91 4.70 2.54 8.74
C SER A 91 3.93 2.12 10.00
N GLY A 92 4.48 1.18 10.79
CA GLY A 92 3.90 0.73 12.07
C GLY A 92 2.95 -0.48 11.96
N ILE A 93 2.79 -1.08 10.78
CA ILE A 93 2.02 -2.31 10.59
C ILE A 93 2.96 -3.51 10.74
N THR A 94 3.08 -4.03 11.96
CA THR A 94 4.03 -5.11 12.30
C THR A 94 3.45 -6.51 12.11
N ASN A 95 2.12 -6.65 12.18
CA ASN A 95 1.46 -7.93 11.95
C ASN A 95 1.07 -8.06 10.47
N LEU A 96 1.80 -8.90 9.74
CA LEU A 96 1.59 -9.15 8.31
C LEU A 96 0.97 -10.53 8.03
N ASN A 97 0.36 -11.19 9.02
CA ASN A 97 -0.27 -12.50 8.84
C ASN A 97 -1.38 -12.42 7.78
N GLY A 98 -1.34 -13.33 6.79
CA GLY A 98 -2.33 -13.31 5.72
C GLY A 98 -2.20 -12.15 4.72
N LEU A 99 -1.09 -11.36 4.77
CA LEU A 99 -0.77 -10.41 3.72
C LEU A 99 -0.59 -11.14 2.39
N VAL A 100 -1.35 -10.71 1.38
CA VAL A 100 -1.24 -11.21 0.02
C VAL A 100 -0.71 -10.09 -0.88
N ILE A 101 0.38 -10.36 -1.56
CA ILE A 101 0.96 -9.47 -2.55
C ILE A 101 0.95 -10.20 -3.88
N GLU A 102 0.39 -9.57 -4.91
CA GLU A 102 0.31 -10.13 -6.26
C GLU A 102 0.94 -9.16 -7.25
N PHE A 103 1.76 -9.69 -8.15
CA PHE A 103 2.28 -8.99 -9.31
C PHE A 103 1.78 -9.69 -10.56
N GLN A 104 1.23 -8.94 -11.52
CA GLN A 104 0.71 -9.49 -12.75
C GLN A 104 0.86 -8.51 -13.92
N PHE A 105 1.33 -8.99 -15.05
CA PHE A 105 1.25 -8.24 -16.30
C PHE A 105 -0.21 -8.20 -16.77
N VAL A 106 -0.70 -7.02 -17.11
CA VAL A 106 -2.09 -6.82 -17.57
C VAL A 106 -2.22 -6.61 -19.06
N GLU A 107 -1.09 -6.51 -19.75
CA GLU A 107 -1.00 -6.39 -21.20
C GLU A 107 -0.03 -7.43 -21.77
N PRO A 108 -0.21 -7.85 -23.04
CA PRO A 108 0.72 -8.74 -23.71
C PRO A 108 2.07 -8.04 -23.96
N ALA A 109 3.12 -8.84 -24.11
CA ALA A 109 4.46 -8.34 -24.42
C ALA A 109 4.53 -7.71 -25.82
N LYS A 110 3.76 -8.25 -26.78
CA LYS A 110 3.63 -7.73 -28.15
C LYS A 110 2.18 -7.72 -28.58
N ALA A 111 1.83 -6.83 -29.49
CA ALA A 111 0.50 -6.79 -30.07
C ALA A 111 0.17 -8.14 -30.77
N GLY A 112 -0.94 -8.76 -30.33
CA GLY A 112 -1.39 -10.07 -30.84
C GLY A 112 -1.02 -11.26 -29.94
N ASP A 113 -0.12 -11.10 -28.98
CA ASP A 113 0.16 -12.14 -28.00
C ASP A 113 -0.98 -12.26 -26.97
N PRO A 114 -1.17 -13.42 -26.34
CA PRO A 114 -2.14 -13.55 -25.26
C PRO A 114 -1.69 -12.74 -24.04
N VAL A 115 -2.65 -12.15 -23.32
CA VAL A 115 -2.38 -11.47 -22.04
C VAL A 115 -1.82 -12.49 -21.06
N PRO A 116 -0.68 -12.22 -20.39
CA PRO A 116 -0.13 -13.13 -19.40
C PRO A 116 -1.11 -13.37 -18.23
N THR A 117 -1.42 -14.62 -17.95
CA THR A 117 -2.27 -15.01 -16.81
C THR A 117 -1.48 -15.36 -15.57
N ALA A 118 -0.14 -15.43 -15.68
CA ALA A 118 0.72 -15.78 -14.57
C ALA A 118 0.69 -14.68 -13.50
N VAL A 119 0.39 -15.09 -12.28
CA VAL A 119 0.49 -14.23 -11.08
C VAL A 119 1.87 -14.43 -10.47
N ASN A 120 2.44 -13.35 -9.94
CA ASN A 120 3.77 -13.34 -9.29
C ASN A 120 4.93 -13.68 -10.24
N ALA A 121 4.76 -13.31 -11.52
CA ALA A 121 5.86 -13.31 -12.47
C ALA A 121 6.95 -12.31 -12.06
N ASP A 122 8.20 -12.59 -12.40
CA ASP A 122 9.28 -11.67 -12.10
C ASP A 122 9.22 -10.42 -13.00
N PRO A 123 9.33 -9.21 -12.46
CA PRO A 123 9.25 -7.97 -13.23
C PRO A 123 10.30 -7.86 -14.35
N TYR A 124 11.49 -8.43 -14.16
CA TYR A 124 12.59 -8.33 -15.13
C TYR A 124 12.30 -9.00 -16.49
N ILE A 125 11.29 -9.89 -16.57
CA ILE A 125 10.89 -10.51 -17.82
C ILE A 125 9.98 -9.62 -18.66
N GLY A 126 9.48 -8.52 -18.09
CA GLY A 126 8.62 -7.59 -18.79
C GLY A 126 9.34 -6.86 -19.91
N VAL A 127 8.59 -6.50 -20.94
CA VAL A 127 9.10 -5.68 -22.04
C VAL A 127 8.80 -4.21 -21.80
N LYS A 128 9.54 -3.32 -22.47
CA LYS A 128 9.36 -1.87 -22.38
C LYS A 128 7.91 -1.46 -22.65
N ASN A 129 7.39 -0.57 -21.78
CA ASN A 129 6.01 -0.08 -21.78
C ASN A 129 4.93 -1.12 -21.51
N GLN A 130 5.27 -2.38 -21.22
CA GLN A 130 4.29 -3.38 -20.82
C GLN A 130 3.67 -3.00 -19.47
N ARG A 131 2.34 -2.95 -19.43
CA ARG A 131 1.62 -2.60 -18.19
C ARG A 131 1.50 -3.80 -17.27
N PHE A 132 1.66 -3.53 -15.99
CA PHE A 132 1.48 -4.50 -14.93
C PHE A 132 0.70 -3.91 -13.76
N ARG A 133 0.24 -4.77 -12.89
CA ARG A 133 -0.48 -4.45 -11.66
C ARG A 133 0.23 -5.06 -10.48
N VAL A 134 0.36 -4.27 -9.42
CA VAL A 134 0.71 -4.77 -8.07
C VAL A 134 -0.51 -4.62 -7.20
N LYS A 135 -0.94 -5.72 -6.60
CA LYS A 135 -2.07 -5.75 -5.66
C LYS A 135 -1.55 -6.16 -4.29
N VAL A 136 -1.96 -5.42 -3.28
CA VAL A 136 -1.66 -5.68 -1.87
C VAL A 136 -2.97 -5.83 -1.13
N SER A 137 -3.15 -6.96 -0.45
CA SER A 137 -4.35 -7.27 0.34
C SER A 137 -3.92 -7.58 1.77
N LEU A 138 -4.39 -6.77 2.71
CA LEU A 138 -4.09 -6.90 4.14
C LEU A 138 -5.38 -7.20 4.90
N PRO A 139 -5.45 -8.29 5.70
CA PRO A 139 -6.58 -8.53 6.58
C PRO A 139 -6.73 -7.43 7.63
N ASP A 140 -7.96 -6.94 7.85
CA ASP A 140 -8.23 -5.89 8.84
C ASP A 140 -7.90 -6.34 10.27
N ASP A 141 -8.01 -7.64 10.56
CA ASP A 141 -7.67 -8.20 11.88
C ASP A 141 -6.22 -7.92 12.31
N ASN A 142 -5.30 -7.74 11.36
CA ASN A 142 -3.90 -7.42 11.62
C ASN A 142 -3.67 -6.01 12.16
N VAL A 143 -4.60 -5.12 11.88
CA VAL A 143 -4.50 -3.70 12.22
C VAL A 143 -5.57 -3.26 13.20
N ARG A 144 -6.52 -4.13 13.52
CA ARG A 144 -7.56 -3.89 14.51
C ARG A 144 -6.98 -3.93 15.91
N TRP A 145 -7.28 -2.93 16.73
CA TRP A 145 -6.88 -2.89 18.14
C TRP A 145 -8.07 -2.86 19.10
N THR A 146 -9.29 -2.66 18.57
CA THR A 146 -10.52 -2.72 19.33
C THR A 146 -11.33 -3.95 18.95
N THR A 147 -11.92 -4.61 19.94
CA THR A 147 -12.84 -5.74 19.73
C THR A 147 -14.25 -5.27 19.29
N LEU A 148 -14.52 -3.97 19.39
CA LEU A 148 -15.75 -3.34 18.94
C LEU A 148 -15.66 -3.11 17.43
N SER A 149 -16.06 -4.09 16.63
CA SER A 149 -16.12 -3.92 15.17
C SER A 149 -17.38 -3.12 14.79
N LEU A 150 -17.31 -1.81 14.88
CA LEU A 150 -18.37 -0.92 14.42
C LEU A 150 -18.44 -0.87 12.89
N VAL A 151 -17.31 -1.13 12.23
CA VAL A 151 -17.20 -1.19 10.77
C VAL A 151 -16.69 -2.57 10.38
N ASN A 152 -17.47 -3.32 9.62
CA ASN A 152 -17.11 -4.66 9.19
C ASN A 152 -16.35 -4.60 7.85
N VAL A 153 -15.04 -4.40 7.93
CA VAL A 153 -14.11 -4.52 6.80
C VAL A 153 -13.33 -5.80 6.98
N SER A 154 -13.37 -6.73 6.04
CA SER A 154 -12.63 -7.99 6.13
C SER A 154 -11.20 -7.87 5.65
N THR A 155 -10.96 -7.12 4.57
CA THR A 155 -9.65 -6.93 3.95
C THR A 155 -9.51 -5.53 3.38
N LEU A 156 -8.32 -4.98 3.54
CA LEU A 156 -7.90 -3.71 2.95
C LEU A 156 -7.12 -4.03 1.68
N ASN A 157 -7.65 -3.60 0.54
CA ASN A 157 -7.06 -3.88 -0.77
C ASN A 157 -6.53 -2.61 -1.40
N ALA A 158 -5.36 -2.71 -2.02
CA ALA A 158 -4.79 -1.65 -2.85
C ALA A 158 -4.26 -2.23 -4.15
N GLU A 159 -4.45 -1.50 -5.23
CA GLU A 159 -3.93 -1.84 -6.55
C GLU A 159 -3.18 -0.64 -7.14
N ALA A 160 -2.00 -0.90 -7.68
CA ALA A 160 -1.21 0.09 -8.39
C ALA A 160 -0.87 -0.44 -9.78
N TYR A 161 -1.19 0.34 -10.80
CA TYR A 161 -0.87 0.04 -12.20
C TYR A 161 0.34 0.87 -12.60
N TRP A 162 1.29 0.23 -13.28
CA TRP A 162 2.49 0.88 -13.77
C TRP A 162 2.95 0.26 -15.09
N GLN A 163 3.99 0.84 -15.69
CA GLN A 163 4.60 0.34 -16.94
C GLN A 163 6.06 -0.01 -16.70
N CYS A 164 6.53 -1.07 -17.35
CA CYS A 164 7.94 -1.43 -17.32
C CYS A 164 8.77 -0.35 -18.02
N LEU A 165 9.76 0.18 -17.29
CA LEU A 165 10.73 1.16 -17.78
C LEU A 165 12.04 0.48 -18.17
N VAL A 166 11.96 -0.72 -18.75
CA VAL A 166 13.16 -1.45 -19.17
C VAL A 166 13.88 -0.59 -20.20
N ASP A 167 15.04 -0.09 -19.83
CA ASP A 167 15.95 0.50 -20.81
C ASP A 167 16.66 -0.67 -21.51
N ASP A 168 16.43 -0.81 -22.82
CA ASP A 168 17.33 -1.64 -23.63
C ASP A 168 18.74 -1.11 -23.43
N PRO A 169 19.73 -1.99 -23.18
CA PRO A 169 21.09 -1.53 -23.04
C PRO A 169 21.45 -0.74 -24.31
N PHE A 170 21.81 0.53 -24.11
CA PHE A 170 22.26 1.38 -25.19
C PHE A 170 23.53 0.78 -25.76
N THR A 171 23.43 0.08 -26.89
CA THR A 171 24.59 -0.39 -27.65
C THR A 171 25.04 0.74 -28.55
N VAL A 172 26.23 1.29 -28.25
CA VAL A 172 26.88 2.25 -29.17
C VAL A 172 27.25 1.52 -30.42
N ASP A 173 26.68 1.92 -31.56
CA ASP A 173 27.13 1.41 -32.87
C ASP A 173 28.49 2.04 -33.21
N THR A 174 29.54 1.29 -32.97
CA THR A 174 30.92 1.69 -33.26
C THR A 174 31.29 1.52 -34.74
N THR A 175 30.35 1.05 -35.57
CA THR A 175 30.59 0.86 -37.02
C THR A 175 30.27 2.07 -37.86
N LEU A 176 29.78 3.18 -37.24
CA LEU A 176 29.49 4.41 -37.96
C LEU A 176 30.76 5.04 -38.52
N PRO A 177 30.77 5.39 -39.83
CA PRO A 177 31.93 6.01 -40.46
C PRO A 177 32.30 7.34 -39.78
N GLY A 178 33.55 7.48 -39.34
CA GLY A 178 34.07 8.71 -38.77
C GLY A 178 33.99 8.80 -37.24
N TRP A 179 33.51 7.77 -36.57
CA TRP A 179 33.61 7.69 -35.13
C TRP A 179 34.97 7.11 -34.70
N SER A 180 35.79 7.90 -34.03
CA SER A 180 37.00 7.41 -33.35
C SER A 180 36.90 7.83 -31.87
N PRO A 181 37.21 6.87 -30.96
CA PRO A 181 37.15 7.15 -29.52
C PRO A 181 38.16 8.24 -29.09
#